data_73af18123d7a6e94c27ea0a3e7194c03
#
_entry.id   73af18123d7a6e94c27ea0a3e7194c03
#
_cell.length_a   1.000
_cell.length_b   1.000
_cell.length_c   1.000
_cell.angle_alpha   90.00
_cell.angle_beta   90.00
_cell.angle_gamma   90.00
#
_symmetry.space_group_name_H-M   'P 1'
#
loop_
_entity.id
_entity.type
_entity.pdbx_description
1 polymer ?
#
loop_
_entity_poly.entity_id
_entity_poly.type
_entity_poly.pdbx_seq_one_letter_code
_entity_poly.pdbx_strand_id
1 'polypeptide(L)' 'SEDLFSEIETVNLREKVLVLRIKSPLLKNDFRMRKSFFLKKFREVLKDESLINDLLIL' A
#
# COMPACT_ATOMS: atom_id res chain seq x y z
N SER A 1 11.22 -2.54 -15.67
CA SER A 1 10.63 -1.58 -14.80
C SER A 1 11.17 -1.71 -13.41
N GLU A 2 11.17 -0.64 -12.78
CA GLU A 2 11.65 -0.61 -11.45
C GLU A 2 10.79 -1.36 -10.50
N ASP A 3 11.41 -1.91 -9.55
CA ASP A 3 10.70 -2.59 -8.49
C ASP A 3 10.06 -1.54 -7.60
N LEU A 4 8.77 -1.32 -7.81
CA LEU A 4 8.00 -0.36 -7.05
C LEU A 4 8.10 -0.66 -5.55
N PHE A 5 8.12 -1.92 -5.20
CA PHE A 5 8.12 -2.32 -3.80
C PHE A 5 9.45 -2.05 -3.10
N SER A 6 10.53 -1.83 -3.86
CA SER A 6 11.81 -1.50 -3.24
C SER A 6 11.79 -0.15 -2.53
N GLU A 7 10.82 0.71 -2.86
CA GLU A 7 10.68 2.01 -2.22
C GLU A 7 9.88 1.96 -0.93
N ILE A 8 9.28 0.82 -0.63
CA ILE A 8 8.51 0.67 0.59
C ILE A 8 9.45 0.27 1.71
N GLU A 9 9.58 1.14 2.71
CA GLU A 9 10.45 0.89 3.85
C GLU A 9 9.89 -0.12 4.82
N THR A 10 8.64 0.04 5.18
CA THR A 10 7.98 -0.86 6.11
C THR A 10 6.55 -1.10 5.70
N VAL A 11 6.05 -2.28 6.09
CA VAL A 11 4.66 -2.68 5.85
C VAL A 11 4.11 -3.24 7.15
N ASN A 12 3.00 -2.71 7.61
CA ASN A 12 2.32 -3.22 8.79
C ASN A 12 0.83 -3.32 8.54
N LEU A 13 0.23 -4.34 9.10
CA LEU A 13 -1.23 -4.49 9.05
C LEU A 13 -1.76 -4.31 10.46
N ARG A 14 -2.59 -3.28 10.67
CA ARG A 14 -3.14 -2.96 11.99
C ARG A 14 -4.62 -2.70 11.87
N GLU A 15 -5.42 -3.54 12.50
CA GLU A 15 -6.87 -3.38 12.52
C GLU A 15 -7.44 -3.20 11.11
N LYS A 16 -6.99 -4.05 10.20
CA LYS A 16 -7.43 -4.05 8.80
C LYS A 16 -7.00 -2.82 8.01
N VAL A 17 -6.05 -2.05 8.52
CA VAL A 17 -5.44 -0.95 7.80
C VAL A 17 -4.01 -1.33 7.45
N LEU A 18 -3.71 -1.34 6.17
CA LEU A 18 -2.35 -1.62 5.73
C LEU A 18 -1.56 -0.32 5.76
N VAL A 19 -0.54 -0.27 6.62
CA VAL A 19 0.26 0.92 6.82
C VAL A 19 1.58 0.76 6.09
N LEU A 20 1.85 1.67 5.16
CA LEU A 20 3.07 1.64 4.36
C LEU A 20 3.89 2.89 4.64
N ARG A 21 5.19 2.69 4.82
CA ARG A 21 6.13 3.81 4.86
C ARG A 21 6.91 3.81 3.55
N ILE A 22 6.79 4.88 2.81
CA ILE A 22 7.38 5.00 1.47
C ILE A 22 8.54 5.97 1.54
N LYS A 23 9.68 5.61 0.94
CA LYS A 23 10.87 6.45 0.97
C LYS A 23 10.73 7.68 0.10
N SER A 24 10.29 7.48 -1.14
CA SER A 24 10.24 8.54 -2.14
C SER A 24 9.00 9.42 -1.95
N PRO A 25 9.17 10.73 -1.76
CA PRO A 25 8.01 11.64 -1.67
C PRO A 25 7.12 11.59 -2.90
N LEU A 26 7.73 11.46 -4.07
CA LEU A 26 6.99 11.40 -5.32
C LEU A 26 6.13 10.14 -5.40
N LEU A 27 6.73 9.03 -5.04
CA LEU A 27 6.01 7.75 -5.02
C LEU A 27 4.94 7.73 -3.93
N LYS A 28 5.25 8.33 -2.79
CA LYS A 28 4.29 8.46 -1.70
C LYS A 28 3.03 9.17 -2.18
N ASN A 29 3.21 10.25 -2.90
CA ASN A 29 2.09 11.00 -3.45
C ASN A 29 1.29 10.16 -4.45
N ASP A 30 1.99 9.41 -5.28
CA ASP A 30 1.36 8.55 -6.27
C ASP A 30 0.50 7.47 -5.59
N PHE A 31 1.01 6.87 -4.52
CA PHE A 31 0.24 5.90 -3.75
C PHE A 31 -1.03 6.53 -3.18
N ARG A 32 -0.91 7.75 -2.67
CA ARG A 32 -2.08 8.43 -2.10
C ARG A 32 -3.12 8.74 -3.16
N MET A 33 -2.67 9.19 -4.32
CA MET A 33 -3.58 9.55 -5.39
C MET A 33 -4.27 8.35 -6.01
N ARG A 34 -3.59 7.21 -6.01
CA ARG A 34 -4.13 5.99 -6.58
C ARG A 34 -4.42 4.93 -5.52
N LYS A 35 -4.85 5.39 -4.37
CA LYS A 35 -5.07 4.54 -3.22
C LYS A 35 -6.00 3.37 -3.51
N SER A 36 -7.12 3.63 -4.18
CA SER A 36 -8.09 2.58 -4.49
C SER A 36 -7.49 1.49 -5.38
N PHE A 37 -6.68 1.90 -6.33
CA PHE A 37 -6.01 0.97 -7.22
C PHE A 37 -5.06 0.04 -6.43
N PHE A 38 -4.22 0.65 -5.58
CA PHE A 38 -3.27 -0.14 -4.81
C PHE A 38 -3.95 -1.01 -3.78
N LEU A 39 -5.01 -0.51 -3.17
CA LEU A 39 -5.78 -1.29 -2.20
C LEU A 39 -6.34 -2.55 -2.86
N LYS A 40 -6.87 -2.40 -4.05
CA LYS A 40 -7.41 -3.54 -4.80
C LYS A 40 -6.30 -4.54 -5.12
N LYS A 41 -5.12 -4.03 -5.51
CA LYS A 41 -3.99 -4.91 -5.82
C LYS A 41 -3.53 -5.71 -4.61
N PHE A 42 -3.45 -5.06 -3.46
CA PHE A 42 -3.06 -5.78 -2.25
C PHE A 42 -4.07 -6.84 -1.86
N ARG A 43 -5.36 -6.55 -2.03
CA ARG A 43 -6.40 -7.52 -1.74
C ARG A 43 -6.31 -8.74 -2.66
N GLU A 44 -6.00 -8.50 -3.93
CA GLU A 44 -5.84 -9.58 -4.90
C GLU A 44 -4.67 -10.49 -4.53
N VAL A 45 -3.57 -9.88 -4.11
CA VAL A 45 -2.39 -10.65 -3.73
C VAL A 45 -2.67 -11.51 -2.51
N LEU A 46 -3.37 -10.95 -1.53
CA LEU A 46 -3.68 -11.66 -0.29
C LEU A 46 -4.82 -12.64 -0.44
N LYS A 47 -5.60 -12.50 -1.51
CA LYS A 47 -6.74 -13.39 -1.80
C LYS A 47 -7.77 -13.41 -0.68
N ASP A 48 -7.88 -12.29 0.04
CA ASP A 48 -8.84 -12.16 1.12
C ASP A 48 -9.24 -10.70 1.22
N GLU A 49 -10.40 -10.37 0.67
CA GLU A 49 -10.85 -8.98 0.61
C GLU A 49 -11.22 -8.41 1.96
N SER A 50 -11.49 -9.28 2.93
CA SER A 50 -11.85 -8.82 4.26
C SER A 50 -10.65 -8.47 5.12
N LEU A 51 -9.44 -8.79 4.65
CA LEU A 51 -8.22 -8.59 5.43
C LEU A 51 -7.83 -7.14 5.54
N ILE A 52 -8.05 -6.38 4.47
CA ILE A 52 -7.66 -4.97 4.40
C ILE A 52 -8.85 -4.11 4.02
N ASN A 53 -9.18 -3.15 4.87
CA ASN A 53 -10.24 -2.19 4.60
C ASN A 53 -9.71 -0.87 4.06
N ASP A 54 -8.47 -0.54 4.39
CA ASP A 54 -7.93 0.76 4.03
C ASP A 54 -6.42 0.71 3.92
N LEU A 55 -5.86 1.78 3.36
CA LEU A 55 -4.44 1.90 3.13
C LEU A 55 -3.98 3.24 3.69
N LEU A 56 -2.96 3.22 4.54
CA LEU A 56 -2.40 4.43 5.12
C LEU A 56 -0.96 4.58 4.65
N ILE A 57 -0.64 5.73 4.05
CA ILE A 57 0.69 6.02 3.54
C ILE A 57 1.36 7.05 4.43
N LEU A 58 2.48 6.67 5.00
CA LEU A 58 3.25 7.54 5.89
C LEU A 58 4.35 8.30 5.17
#